data_22fc4a2c42f82e6c721e5db95fe81ee7
#
_entry.id   22fc4a2c42f82e6c721e5db95fe81ee7
#
_cell.length_a   1.000
_cell.length_b   1.000
_cell.length_c   1.000
_cell.angle_alpha   90.00
_cell.angle_beta   90.00
_cell.angle_gamma   90.00
#
_symmetry.space_group_name_H-M   'P 1'
#
loop_
_entity.id
_entity.type
_entity.pdbx_description
1 polymer ?
#
loop_
_entity_poly.entity_id
_entity_poly.type
_entity_poly.pdbx_seq_one_letter_code
_entity_poly.pdbx_strand_id
1 'polypeptide(L)'
;MRHQKHGRKFGRVRNQRKALLKTMLGSLIMREKIQTTEAKAKELKSKIDRIINKAKKTKNKDMKVAIIRDLKDSIPMMAVSKLITKDFIAKVEGRTSGYSRVIRLPRRKGDGARMAVVELV
;
A
#
# COMPACT_ATOMS: atom_id res chain seq x y z
N MET A 1 -7.96 24.41 9.51
CA MET A 1 -6.60 24.27 9.00
C MET A 1 -5.97 22.95 9.42
N ARG A 2 -5.15 22.37 8.56
CA ARG A 2 -4.54 21.06 8.85
C ARG A 2 -3.19 21.13 9.57
N HIS A 3 -2.62 22.31 9.72
CA HIS A 3 -1.33 22.51 10.42
C HIS A 3 -0.24 21.50 9.99
N GLN A 4 0.01 21.41 8.70
CA GLN A 4 0.99 20.48 8.10
C GLN A 4 0.65 18.98 8.27
N LYS A 5 -0.56 18.63 8.68
CA LYS A 5 -1.00 17.23 8.73
C LYS A 5 -1.30 16.74 7.32
N HIS A 6 -0.60 15.71 6.90
CA HIS A 6 -0.78 15.08 5.60
C HIS A 6 -1.69 13.86 5.70
N GLY A 7 -2.27 13.46 4.57
CA GLY A 7 -3.17 12.32 4.48
C GLY A 7 -4.63 12.73 4.37
N ARG A 8 -5.40 11.86 3.74
CA ARG A 8 -6.84 12.06 3.51
C ARG A 8 -7.65 11.30 4.55
N LYS A 9 -8.78 11.88 4.97
CA LYS A 9 -9.66 11.26 5.96
C LYS A 9 -10.71 10.34 5.35
N PHE A 10 -11.08 10.53 4.09
CA PHE A 10 -12.10 9.74 3.37
C PHE A 10 -13.46 9.70 4.08
N GLY A 11 -13.84 10.76 4.80
CA GLY A 11 -15.10 10.80 5.53
C GLY A 11 -15.25 9.75 6.62
N ARG A 12 -14.15 9.24 7.18
CA ARG A 12 -14.14 8.13 8.15
C ARG A 12 -13.44 8.52 9.44
N VAL A 13 -13.87 7.90 10.54
CA VAL A 13 -13.14 7.96 11.80
C VAL A 13 -11.82 7.17 11.68
N ARG A 14 -10.90 7.43 12.60
CA ARG A 14 -9.53 6.88 12.52
C ARG A 14 -9.47 5.37 12.33
N ASN A 15 -10.26 4.61 13.10
CA ASN A 15 -10.23 3.15 13.05
C ASN A 15 -10.76 2.61 11.71
N GLN A 16 -11.85 3.20 11.22
CA GLN A 16 -12.43 2.82 9.93
C GLN A 16 -11.50 3.17 8.76
N ARG A 17 -10.85 4.32 8.82
CA ARG A 17 -9.87 4.73 7.80
C ARG A 17 -8.66 3.80 7.79
N LYS A 18 -8.15 3.45 8.97
CA LYS A 18 -7.04 2.51 9.10
C LYS A 18 -7.39 1.14 8.51
N ALA A 19 -8.59 0.64 8.79
CA ALA A 19 -9.08 -0.63 8.26
C ALA A 19 -9.22 -0.61 6.73
N LEU A 20 -9.76 0.48 6.17
CA LEU A 20 -9.88 0.66 4.73
C LEU A 20 -8.51 0.59 4.04
N LEU A 21 -7.56 1.36 4.52
CA LEU A 21 -6.21 1.40 3.94
C LEU A 21 -5.47 0.07 4.12
N LYS A 22 -5.64 -0.59 5.25
CA LYS A 22 -5.07 -1.92 5.49
C LYS A 22 -5.58 -2.94 4.47
N THR A 23 -6.88 -2.98 4.24
CA THR A 23 -7.50 -3.88 3.27
C THR A 23 -7.02 -3.58 1.84
N MET A 24 -6.98 -2.31 1.47
CA MET A 24 -6.56 -1.91 0.13
C MET A 24 -5.08 -2.20 -0.14
N LEU A 25 -4.22 -1.95 0.83
CA LEU A 25 -2.79 -2.27 0.72
C LEU A 25 -2.58 -3.79 0.59
N GLY A 26 -3.32 -4.57 1.37
CA GLY A 26 -3.29 -6.03 1.25
C GLY A 26 -3.71 -6.51 -0.13
N SER A 27 -4.79 -5.95 -0.68
CA SER A 27 -5.26 -6.28 -2.03
C SER A 27 -4.23 -5.91 -3.10
N LEU A 28 -3.59 -4.75 -2.98
CA LEU A 28 -2.55 -4.33 -3.90
C LEU A 28 -1.36 -5.29 -3.89
N ILE A 29 -0.91 -5.70 -2.71
CA ILE A 29 0.21 -6.63 -2.58
C ILE A 29 -0.14 -8.01 -3.14
N MET A 30 -1.32 -8.52 -2.83
CA MET A 30 -1.74 -9.85 -3.26
C MET A 30 -1.99 -9.94 -4.75
N ARG A 31 -2.61 -8.92 -5.34
CA ARG A 31 -3.00 -8.90 -6.76
C ARG A 31 -2.03 -8.13 -7.64
N GLU A 32 -1.14 -7.36 -7.05
CA GLU A 32 -0.16 -6.50 -7.72
C GLU A 32 -0.77 -5.36 -8.55
N LYS A 33 -2.07 -5.36 -8.78
CA LYS A 33 -2.80 -4.36 -9.54
C LYS A 33 -4.23 -4.27 -9.04
N ILE A 34 -4.69 -3.07 -8.70
CA ILE A 34 -6.09 -2.83 -8.29
C ILE A 34 -6.63 -1.57 -8.95
N GLN A 35 -7.94 -1.55 -9.15
CA GLN A 35 -8.67 -0.39 -9.64
C GLN A 35 -9.45 0.26 -8.49
N THR A 36 -9.32 1.56 -8.33
CA THR A 36 -9.99 2.30 -7.27
C THR A 36 -10.16 3.76 -7.67
N THR A 37 -10.70 4.59 -6.77
CA THR A 37 -10.79 6.03 -7.02
C THR A 37 -9.40 6.67 -7.01
N GLU A 38 -9.24 7.76 -7.76
CA GLU A 38 -7.95 8.45 -7.87
C GLU A 38 -7.39 8.90 -6.51
N ALA A 39 -8.25 9.41 -5.61
CA ALA A 39 -7.83 9.84 -4.28
C ALA A 39 -7.27 8.69 -3.44
N LYS A 40 -7.95 7.54 -3.44
CA LYS A 40 -7.48 6.34 -2.73
C LYS A 40 -6.19 5.81 -3.35
N ALA A 41 -6.09 5.82 -4.68
CA ALA A 41 -4.90 5.39 -5.39
C ALA A 41 -3.66 6.21 -5.00
N LYS A 42 -3.80 7.53 -4.94
CA LYS A 42 -2.71 8.43 -4.53
C LYS A 42 -2.27 8.19 -3.09
N GLU A 43 -3.22 7.92 -2.21
CA GLU A 43 -2.90 7.63 -0.81
C GLU A 43 -2.17 6.29 -0.67
N LEU A 44 -2.57 5.27 -1.43
CA LEU A 44 -1.88 3.98 -1.46
C LEU A 44 -0.45 4.10 -1.96
N LYS A 45 -0.24 4.88 -3.00
CA LYS A 45 1.10 5.08 -3.56
C LYS A 45 2.11 5.58 -2.51
N SER A 46 1.69 6.52 -1.68
CA SER A 46 2.58 7.06 -0.65
C SER A 46 2.87 6.07 0.48
N LYS A 47 1.94 5.17 0.76
CA LYS A 47 2.06 4.21 1.87
C LYS A 47 2.80 2.93 1.49
N ILE A 48 2.62 2.46 0.26
CA ILE A 48 3.18 1.18 -0.16
C ILE A 48 4.72 1.17 -0.15
N ASP A 49 5.34 2.29 -0.48
CA ASP A 49 6.79 2.40 -0.49
C ASP A 49 7.39 2.14 0.90
N ARG A 50 6.76 2.68 1.94
CA ARG A 50 7.21 2.46 3.33
C ARG A 50 7.08 1.00 3.73
N ILE A 51 6.00 0.37 3.33
CA ILE A 51 5.73 -1.04 3.65
C ILE A 51 6.75 -1.95 2.96
N ILE A 52 7.01 -1.72 1.68
CA ILE A 52 7.99 -2.51 0.93
C ILE A 52 9.41 -2.30 1.48
N ASN A 53 9.77 -1.08 1.83
CA ASN A 53 11.07 -0.80 2.44
C ASN A 53 11.24 -1.50 3.79
N LYS A 54 10.20 -1.56 4.61
CA LYS A 54 10.22 -2.36 5.85
C LYS A 54 10.39 -3.85 5.56
N ALA A 55 9.66 -4.36 4.57
CA ALA A 55 9.76 -5.77 4.20
C ALA A 55 11.17 -6.15 3.72
N LYS A 56 11.84 -5.26 3.01
CA LYS A 56 13.23 -5.49 2.56
C LYS A 56 14.21 -5.66 3.73
N LYS A 57 13.94 -5.04 4.86
CA LYS A 57 14.77 -5.19 6.06
C LYS A 57 14.69 -6.56 6.70
N THR A 58 13.73 -7.40 6.31
CA THR A 58 13.61 -8.78 6.82
C THR A 58 14.76 -9.69 6.40
N LYS A 59 15.62 -9.25 5.50
CA LYS A 59 16.88 -9.93 5.18
C LYS A 59 17.78 -10.05 6.41
N ASN A 60 17.72 -9.10 7.33
CA ASN A 60 18.40 -9.15 8.60
C ASN A 60 17.61 -10.02 9.57
N LYS A 61 18.11 -11.22 9.89
CA LYS A 61 17.43 -12.20 10.74
C LYS A 61 17.11 -11.66 12.14
N ASP A 62 17.96 -10.79 12.69
CA ASP A 62 17.77 -10.26 14.04
C ASP A 62 16.55 -9.36 14.15
N MET A 63 16.19 -8.68 13.07
CA MET A 63 15.07 -7.75 13.03
C MET A 63 13.78 -8.36 12.44
N LYS A 64 13.85 -9.56 11.88
CA LYS A 64 12.76 -10.15 11.11
C LYS A 64 11.45 -10.24 11.90
N VAL A 65 11.49 -10.75 13.13
CA VAL A 65 10.28 -10.91 13.97
C VAL A 65 9.65 -9.57 14.30
N ALA A 66 10.45 -8.58 14.68
CA ALA A 66 9.96 -7.24 14.98
C ALA A 66 9.31 -6.58 13.77
N ILE A 67 9.91 -6.73 12.59
CA ILE A 67 9.38 -6.19 11.33
C ILE A 67 8.06 -6.85 10.96
N ILE A 68 7.94 -8.17 11.10
CA ILE A 68 6.70 -8.90 10.82
C ILE A 68 5.58 -8.41 11.74
N ARG A 69 5.85 -8.20 13.02
CA ARG A 69 4.87 -7.65 13.97
C ARG A 69 4.40 -6.25 13.56
N ASP A 70 5.32 -5.41 13.16
CA ASP A 70 5.01 -4.05 12.69
C ASP A 70 4.19 -4.07 11.41
N LEU A 71 4.53 -4.92 10.44
CA LEU A 71 3.80 -5.07 9.20
C LEU A 71 2.38 -5.59 9.39
N LYS A 72 2.14 -6.49 10.34
CA LYS A 72 0.79 -7.00 10.67
C LYS A 72 -0.18 -5.89 11.07
N ASP A 73 0.33 -4.81 11.64
CA ASP A 73 -0.49 -3.67 12.03
C ASP A 73 -0.96 -2.86 10.81
N SER A 74 -0.20 -2.85 9.74
CA SER A 74 -0.45 -2.05 8.54
C SER A 74 -1.09 -2.83 7.39
N ILE A 75 -0.90 -4.15 7.31
CA ILE A 75 -1.41 -5.01 6.24
C ILE A 75 -1.86 -6.36 6.78
N PRO A 76 -2.76 -7.08 6.06
CA PRO A 76 -3.19 -8.42 6.46
C PRO A 76 -2.03 -9.42 6.45
N MET A 77 -2.15 -10.48 7.25
CA MET A 77 -1.11 -11.50 7.39
C MET A 77 -0.74 -12.20 6.07
N MET A 78 -1.71 -12.44 5.21
CA MET A 78 -1.46 -13.03 3.89
C MET A 78 -0.54 -12.14 3.04
N ALA A 79 -0.77 -10.83 3.09
CA ALA A 79 0.09 -9.86 2.38
C ALA A 79 1.49 -9.81 2.98
N VAL A 80 1.61 -9.89 4.30
CA VAL A 80 2.93 -9.98 4.96
C VAL A 80 3.69 -11.19 4.47
N SER A 81 3.03 -12.35 4.42
CA SER A 81 3.66 -13.58 3.95
C SER A 81 4.19 -13.45 2.52
N LYS A 82 3.43 -12.80 1.64
CA LYS A 82 3.87 -12.56 0.26
C LYS A 82 5.06 -11.61 0.19
N LEU A 83 5.04 -10.53 0.98
CA LEU A 83 6.12 -9.53 0.97
C LEU A 83 7.47 -10.08 1.41
N ILE A 84 7.49 -11.03 2.33
CA ILE A 84 8.74 -11.59 2.85
C ILE A 84 9.27 -12.75 2.03
N THR A 85 8.60 -13.16 0.95
CA THR A 85 9.12 -14.20 0.05
C THR A 85 10.37 -13.71 -0.67
N LYS A 86 11.28 -14.63 -0.94
CA LYS A 86 12.51 -14.31 -1.68
C LYS A 86 12.21 -13.76 -3.08
N ASP A 87 11.18 -14.28 -3.74
CA ASP A 87 10.79 -13.86 -5.09
C ASP A 87 10.36 -12.38 -5.11
N PHE A 88 9.52 -11.97 -4.16
CA PHE A 88 9.07 -10.59 -4.07
C PHE A 88 10.22 -9.65 -3.73
N ILE A 89 11.06 -10.02 -2.77
CA ILE A 89 12.21 -9.20 -2.37
C ILE A 89 13.18 -9.04 -3.54
N ALA A 90 13.40 -10.09 -4.32
CA ALA A 90 14.25 -10.01 -5.51
C ALA A 90 13.72 -9.01 -6.55
N LYS A 91 12.39 -8.95 -6.73
CA LYS A 91 11.77 -7.99 -7.65
C LYS A 91 11.99 -6.53 -7.26
N VAL A 92 12.02 -6.24 -5.97
CA VAL A 92 12.05 -4.86 -5.46
C VAL A 92 13.44 -4.43 -4.98
N GLU A 93 14.41 -5.33 -4.99
CA GLU A 93 15.74 -5.09 -4.42
C GLU A 93 16.49 -3.92 -5.07
N GLY A 94 16.34 -3.74 -6.37
CA GLY A 94 17.03 -2.70 -7.13
C GLY A 94 16.48 -1.29 -6.95
N ARG A 95 15.40 -1.11 -6.19
CA ARG A 95 14.73 0.18 -6.00
C ARG A 95 14.73 0.60 -4.55
N THR A 96 14.82 1.90 -4.30
CA THR A 96 14.68 2.49 -2.96
C THR A 96 13.32 3.16 -2.75
N SER A 97 12.63 3.47 -3.85
CA SER A 97 11.29 4.07 -3.84
C SER A 97 10.63 3.86 -5.21
N GLY A 98 9.40 4.39 -5.37
CA GLY A 98 8.70 4.29 -6.65
C GLY A 98 8.28 2.87 -7.00
N TYR A 99 7.89 2.06 -6.02
CA TYR A 99 7.47 0.68 -6.23
C TYR A 99 6.13 0.53 -6.91
N SER A 100 5.35 1.59 -6.96
CA SER A 100 4.02 1.58 -7.58
C SER A 100 3.83 2.76 -8.50
N ARG A 101 2.87 2.63 -9.42
CA ARG A 101 2.43 3.73 -10.26
C ARG A 101 0.92 3.82 -10.28
N VAL A 102 0.42 5.03 -10.50
CA VAL A 102 -1.01 5.32 -10.60
C VAL A 102 -1.31 5.69 -12.05
N ILE A 103 -2.22 4.95 -12.68
CA ILE A 103 -2.67 5.21 -14.04
C ILE A 103 -4.11 5.69 -13.97
N ARG A 104 -4.38 6.89 -14.49
CA ARG A 104 -5.73 7.45 -14.50
C ARG A 104 -6.61 6.73 -15.52
N LEU A 105 -7.85 6.52 -15.14
CA LEU A 105 -8.88 5.92 -15.97
C LEU A 105 -9.99 6.94 -16.26
N PRO A 106 -10.84 6.68 -17.29
CA PRO A 106 -12.04 7.48 -17.51
C PRO A 106 -12.95 7.49 -16.28
N ARG A 107 -13.76 8.54 -16.14
CA ARG A 107 -14.69 8.65 -15.02
C ARG A 107 -15.71 7.53 -15.03
N ARG A 108 -16.09 7.08 -13.85
CA ARG A 108 -17.09 6.03 -13.68
C ARG A 108 -18.48 6.57 -14.11
N LYS A 109 -19.25 5.74 -14.83
CA LYS A 109 -20.52 6.19 -15.40
C LYS A 109 -21.59 6.53 -14.37
N GLY A 110 -21.64 5.82 -13.25
CA GLY A 110 -22.72 6.00 -12.26
C GLY A 110 -22.68 7.33 -11.53
N ASP A 111 -21.52 7.75 -11.03
CA ASP A 111 -21.34 8.92 -10.18
C ASP A 111 -20.29 9.92 -10.68
N GLY A 112 -19.71 9.66 -11.84
CA GLY A 112 -18.66 10.52 -12.39
C GLY A 112 -17.36 10.51 -11.59
N ALA A 113 -17.16 9.52 -10.69
CA ALA A 113 -15.95 9.46 -9.87
C ALA A 113 -14.70 9.30 -10.74
N ARG A 114 -13.64 10.02 -10.38
CA ARG A 114 -12.34 9.85 -11.03
C ARG A 114 -11.73 8.54 -10.58
N MET A 115 -11.43 7.68 -11.53
CA MET A 115 -10.89 6.35 -11.29
C MET A 115 -9.42 6.27 -11.65
N ALA A 116 -8.73 5.32 -11.03
CA ALA A 116 -7.33 5.06 -11.32
C ALA A 116 -6.98 3.59 -11.03
N VAL A 117 -5.93 3.12 -11.68
CA VAL A 117 -5.33 1.82 -11.40
C VAL A 117 -4.02 2.07 -10.66
N VAL A 118 -3.82 1.38 -9.54
CA VAL A 118 -2.52 1.30 -8.86
C VAL A 118 -1.92 -0.05 -9.18
N GLU A 119 -0.69 -0.06 -9.64
CA GLU A 119 0.02 -1.32 -9.90
C GLU A 119 1.44 -1.25 -9.36
N LEU A 120 1.95 -2.41 -8.94
CA LEU A 120 3.36 -2.56 -8.59
C LEU A 120 4.19 -2.66 -9.86
N VAL A 121 5.27 -1.94 -9.88
CA VAL A 121 6.18 -1.89 -11.04
C VAL A 121 7.11 -3.10 -11.07
#